data_b4b8f82f4e493677dea778df74a2bfd5
#
_entry.id   b4b8f82f4e493677dea778df74a2bfd5
#
_cell.length_a   1.000
_cell.length_b   1.000
_cell.length_c   1.000
_cell.angle_alpha   90.00
_cell.angle_beta   90.00
_cell.angle_gamma   90.00
#
_symmetry.space_group_name_H-M   'P 1'
#
loop_
_entity.id
_entity.type
_entity.pdbx_description
1 polymer ?
#
loop_
_entity_poly.entity_id
_entity_poly.type
_entity_poly.pdbx_seq_one_letter_code
_entity_poly.pdbx_strand_id
1 'polypeptide(L)'
;MVATDISRAVQGLSGVPVTVEVDVANGLPSFTIVGLTGRAIQEARERVRAAVRNAGFDFPQRRVTVNLAPAEVPKEGSGFDLAIAVALLRTWRELPLDDVACIGELALDGGVRGVIGVLPMARRLAASGIRRLIVPGENAAEAALVEGTEVIGVESLAVAVAYLEGRVDLAPVAAPPMGEVGASGGVDLAAIRSQALAKRALEIAAAGRHNLLMLGPPGAGKTMLARALAGLLPDLDADEALEVASLYSLRGRLSDRPATSLRPPFRAPHHSVSRAGLIGGGAGIVQPGEVSLAQPSVGLSHMRLGAQRRDLRAHHHGPRHPASDEAERCTLLQRFLFGFGTHPGHPVSAAGPWPGRGPAPAP
;
A
#
# COMPACT_ATOMS: atom_id res chain seq x y z
N MET A 1 7.52 -4.18 -36.25
CA MET A 1 8.20 -3.06 -35.58
C MET A 1 7.92 -3.21 -34.10
N VAL A 2 8.96 -3.28 -33.27
CA VAL A 2 8.80 -3.42 -31.81
C VAL A 2 8.96 -2.04 -31.18
N ALA A 3 7.99 -1.60 -30.39
CA ALA A 3 8.07 -0.39 -29.57
C ALA A 3 8.02 -0.81 -28.09
N THR A 4 8.76 -0.11 -27.25
CA THR A 4 8.88 -0.42 -25.82
C THR A 4 8.49 0.78 -24.98
N ASP A 5 7.61 0.59 -24.00
CA ASP A 5 7.27 1.56 -22.98
C ASP A 5 7.49 0.96 -21.58
N ILE A 6 7.63 1.79 -20.56
CA ILE A 6 7.86 1.32 -19.18
C ILE A 6 6.66 1.68 -18.31
N SER A 7 6.03 0.65 -17.77
CA SER A 7 5.01 0.77 -16.72
C SER A 7 5.34 -0.16 -15.56
N ARG A 8 4.60 -0.07 -14.44
CA ARG A 8 4.90 -0.90 -13.27
C ARG A 8 3.69 -1.63 -12.71
N ALA A 9 3.91 -2.90 -12.38
CA ALA A 9 2.99 -3.68 -11.57
C ALA A 9 3.26 -3.46 -10.08
N VAL A 10 2.20 -3.45 -9.29
CA VAL A 10 2.29 -3.49 -7.83
C VAL A 10 2.23 -4.93 -7.37
N GLN A 11 3.29 -5.38 -6.71
CA GLN A 11 3.30 -6.63 -6.00
C GLN A 11 3.69 -6.36 -4.54
N GLY A 12 2.69 -6.34 -3.65
CA GLY A 12 2.89 -5.96 -2.26
C GLY A 12 3.35 -4.50 -2.12
N LEU A 13 4.19 -4.22 -1.13
CA LEU A 13 4.83 -2.90 -0.92
C LEU A 13 5.96 -2.63 -1.91
N SER A 14 6.54 -3.65 -2.51
CA SER A 14 7.62 -3.54 -3.48
C SER A 14 7.07 -3.73 -4.88
N GLY A 15 6.78 -2.64 -5.58
CA GLY A 15 6.44 -2.69 -7.00
C GLY A 15 7.60 -3.27 -7.82
N VAL A 16 7.31 -4.11 -8.80
CA VAL A 16 8.30 -4.58 -9.77
C VAL A 16 8.10 -3.80 -11.07
N PRO A 17 9.19 -3.26 -11.69
CA PRO A 17 9.07 -2.62 -12.99
C PRO A 17 8.57 -3.59 -14.05
N VAL A 18 7.59 -3.15 -14.81
CA VAL A 18 7.07 -3.91 -15.94
C VAL A 18 7.32 -3.10 -17.20
N THR A 19 8.03 -3.69 -18.13
CA THR A 19 8.23 -3.12 -19.47
C THR A 19 7.10 -3.58 -20.37
N VAL A 20 6.48 -2.65 -21.06
CA VAL A 20 5.44 -2.92 -22.06
C VAL A 20 6.10 -2.90 -23.44
N GLU A 21 6.10 -4.03 -24.11
CA GLU A 21 6.64 -4.18 -25.47
C GLU A 21 5.49 -4.47 -26.44
N VAL A 22 5.45 -3.77 -27.56
CA VAL A 22 4.41 -3.95 -28.57
C VAL A 22 5.01 -4.30 -29.90
N ASP A 23 4.56 -5.39 -30.50
CA ASP A 23 4.88 -5.80 -31.86
C ASP A 23 3.63 -5.75 -32.75
N VAL A 24 3.77 -5.10 -33.92
CA VAL A 24 2.72 -5.05 -34.94
C VAL A 24 3.25 -5.75 -36.21
N ALA A 25 2.78 -6.97 -36.43
CA ALA A 25 3.18 -7.82 -37.55
C ALA A 25 2.08 -7.93 -38.62
N ASN A 26 2.47 -8.31 -39.84
CA ASN A 26 1.51 -8.64 -40.88
C ASN A 26 0.79 -9.95 -40.54
N GLY A 27 -0.50 -9.99 -40.81
CA GLY A 27 -1.34 -11.19 -40.54
C GLY A 27 -2.80 -10.82 -40.30
N LEU A 28 -3.60 -11.82 -39.98
CA LEU A 28 -5.00 -11.60 -39.61
C LEU A 28 -5.10 -10.69 -38.36
N PRO A 29 -6.03 -9.73 -38.37
CA PRO A 29 -6.21 -8.83 -37.25
C PRO A 29 -6.42 -9.59 -35.94
N SER A 30 -5.53 -9.40 -34.99
CA SER A 30 -5.63 -9.96 -33.65
C SER A 30 -4.98 -9.01 -32.64
N PHE A 31 -5.44 -9.03 -31.40
CA PHE A 31 -4.84 -8.28 -30.32
C PHE A 31 -4.65 -9.20 -29.12
N THR A 32 -3.41 -9.50 -28.77
CA THR A 32 -3.05 -10.45 -27.73
C THR A 32 -2.13 -9.80 -26.70
N ILE A 33 -2.37 -10.05 -25.42
CA ILE A 33 -1.51 -9.60 -24.32
C ILE A 33 -0.93 -10.83 -23.64
N VAL A 34 0.40 -10.89 -23.48
CA VAL A 34 1.15 -11.99 -22.86
C VAL A 34 1.98 -11.49 -21.67
N GLY A 35 2.52 -12.39 -20.82
CA GLY A 35 3.38 -12.06 -19.69
C GLY A 35 2.74 -12.27 -18.32
N LEU A 36 2.19 -13.49 -18.05
CA LEU A 36 1.55 -13.88 -16.78
C LEU A 36 0.49 -12.86 -16.30
N THR A 37 -0.48 -12.59 -17.15
CA THR A 37 -1.49 -11.56 -16.95
C THR A 37 -2.73 -12.12 -16.25
N GLY A 38 -3.21 -11.40 -15.20
CA GLY A 38 -4.49 -11.65 -14.56
C GLY A 38 -5.69 -11.30 -15.46
N ARG A 39 -6.91 -11.65 -15.01
CA ARG A 39 -8.15 -11.43 -15.77
C ARG A 39 -8.35 -9.96 -16.14
N ALA A 40 -8.08 -9.03 -15.23
CA ALA A 40 -8.25 -7.60 -15.47
C ALA A 40 -7.41 -7.08 -16.66
N ILE A 41 -6.20 -7.61 -16.86
CA ILE A 41 -5.33 -7.26 -17.98
C ILE A 41 -5.79 -7.93 -19.27
N GLN A 42 -6.39 -9.14 -19.22
CA GLN A 42 -7.00 -9.73 -20.40
C GLN A 42 -8.19 -8.89 -20.90
N GLU A 43 -8.94 -8.28 -19.98
CA GLU A 43 -10.02 -7.35 -20.29
C GLU A 43 -9.50 -5.99 -20.83
N ALA A 44 -8.27 -5.59 -20.48
CA ALA A 44 -7.63 -4.38 -20.99
C ALA A 44 -7.57 -4.33 -22.53
N ARG A 45 -7.50 -5.49 -23.18
CA ARG A 45 -7.51 -5.59 -24.64
C ARG A 45 -8.70 -4.86 -25.26
N GLU A 46 -9.90 -5.07 -24.74
CA GLU A 46 -11.11 -4.44 -25.26
C GLU A 46 -11.17 -2.95 -24.90
N ARG A 47 -10.75 -2.58 -23.67
CA ARG A 47 -10.69 -1.18 -23.24
C ARG A 47 -9.70 -0.37 -24.08
N VAL A 48 -8.47 -0.85 -24.23
CA VAL A 48 -7.43 -0.17 -25.02
C VAL A 48 -7.88 -0.01 -26.48
N ARG A 49 -8.46 -1.07 -27.07
CA ARG A 49 -8.93 -1.01 -28.45
C ARG A 49 -10.02 0.05 -28.65
N ALA A 50 -11.00 0.10 -27.76
CA ALA A 50 -12.08 1.08 -27.81
C ALA A 50 -11.53 2.50 -27.55
N ALA A 51 -10.72 2.67 -26.50
CA ALA A 51 -10.14 3.96 -26.12
C ALA A 51 -9.29 4.58 -27.23
N VAL A 52 -8.43 3.80 -27.87
CA VAL A 52 -7.59 4.28 -28.99
C VAL A 52 -8.46 4.81 -30.13
N ARG A 53 -9.52 4.07 -30.52
CA ARG A 53 -10.43 4.50 -31.58
C ARG A 53 -11.24 5.74 -31.20
N ASN A 54 -11.79 5.74 -30.01
CA ASN A 54 -12.63 6.83 -29.53
C ASN A 54 -11.84 8.10 -29.21
N ALA A 55 -10.54 7.97 -28.93
CA ALA A 55 -9.61 9.09 -28.82
C ALA A 55 -9.19 9.66 -30.19
N GLY A 56 -9.71 9.13 -31.32
CA GLY A 56 -9.44 9.61 -32.66
C GLY A 56 -8.17 9.04 -33.29
N PHE A 57 -7.64 7.93 -32.79
CA PHE A 57 -6.49 7.26 -33.36
C PHE A 57 -6.89 6.01 -34.14
N ASP A 58 -6.15 5.71 -35.23
CA ASP A 58 -6.34 4.48 -35.98
C ASP A 58 -5.82 3.28 -35.17
N PHE A 59 -6.63 2.24 -35.06
CA PHE A 59 -6.19 0.96 -34.49
C PHE A 59 -5.76 0.02 -35.62
N PRO A 60 -4.54 -0.55 -35.57
CA PRO A 60 -4.00 -1.33 -36.68
C PRO A 60 -4.84 -2.56 -36.98
N GLN A 61 -5.20 -2.73 -38.26
CA GLN A 61 -5.89 -3.91 -38.79
C GLN A 61 -4.86 -5.02 -39.11
N ARG A 62 -4.00 -5.30 -38.13
CA ARG A 62 -2.88 -6.26 -38.22
C ARG A 62 -2.81 -7.10 -36.96
N ARG A 63 -1.86 -8.01 -36.91
CA ARG A 63 -1.58 -8.78 -35.70
C ARG A 63 -0.82 -7.91 -34.72
N VAL A 64 -1.42 -7.60 -33.58
CA VAL A 64 -0.81 -6.86 -32.45
C VAL A 64 -0.54 -7.84 -31.31
N THR A 65 0.69 -7.87 -30.83
CA THR A 65 1.10 -8.63 -29.65
C THR A 65 1.73 -7.67 -28.65
N VAL A 66 1.21 -7.66 -27.42
CA VAL A 66 1.76 -6.89 -26.31
C VAL A 66 2.39 -7.87 -25.34
N ASN A 67 3.65 -7.65 -25.00
CA ASN A 67 4.35 -8.41 -23.97
C ASN A 67 4.58 -7.55 -22.72
N LEU A 68 4.21 -8.07 -21.56
CA LEU A 68 4.46 -7.42 -20.26
C LEU A 68 5.61 -8.16 -19.58
N ALA A 69 6.82 -7.62 -19.67
CA ALA A 69 8.04 -8.22 -19.11
C ALA A 69 8.38 -7.68 -17.71
N PRO A 70 8.95 -8.48 -16.80
CA PRO A 70 9.32 -9.90 -16.94
C PRO A 70 8.11 -10.85 -16.77
N ALA A 71 8.11 -11.98 -17.44
CA ALA A 71 6.99 -12.93 -17.45
C ALA A 71 6.74 -13.63 -16.10
N GLU A 72 7.76 -13.70 -15.23
CA GLU A 72 7.64 -14.39 -13.92
C GLU A 72 6.84 -13.58 -12.89
N VAL A 73 6.65 -12.28 -13.12
CA VAL A 73 5.92 -11.42 -12.20
C VAL A 73 4.44 -11.44 -12.56
N PRO A 74 3.53 -11.83 -11.66
CA PRO A 74 2.08 -11.70 -11.87
C PRO A 74 1.70 -10.22 -12.07
N LYS A 75 0.92 -9.92 -13.11
CA LYS A 75 0.39 -8.59 -13.35
C LYS A 75 -1.11 -8.59 -13.11
N GLU A 76 -1.56 -7.68 -12.29
CA GLU A 76 -2.97 -7.53 -11.95
C GLU A 76 -3.36 -6.04 -11.93
N GLY A 77 -4.65 -5.78 -12.11
CA GLY A 77 -5.19 -4.42 -12.15
C GLY A 77 -5.22 -3.83 -13.56
N SER A 78 -5.84 -2.66 -13.65
CA SER A 78 -6.09 -1.94 -14.90
C SER A 78 -5.07 -0.83 -15.19
N GLY A 79 -4.11 -0.62 -14.30
CA GLY A 79 -3.13 0.49 -14.38
C GLY A 79 -2.18 0.44 -15.57
N PHE A 80 -2.18 -0.64 -16.36
CA PHE A 80 -1.36 -0.81 -17.55
C PHE A 80 -2.00 -0.29 -18.85
N ASP A 81 -3.30 0.01 -18.83
CA ASP A 81 -4.06 0.32 -20.03
C ASP A 81 -3.45 1.51 -20.77
N LEU A 82 -3.12 2.60 -20.05
CA LEU A 82 -2.51 3.79 -20.64
C LEU A 82 -1.14 3.49 -21.25
N ALA A 83 -0.28 2.76 -20.54
CA ALA A 83 1.03 2.36 -21.04
C ALA A 83 0.94 1.48 -22.28
N ILE A 84 -0.01 0.52 -22.32
CA ILE A 84 -0.24 -0.33 -23.50
C ILE A 84 -0.70 0.51 -24.69
N ALA A 85 -1.62 1.48 -24.48
CA ALA A 85 -2.10 2.34 -25.56
C ALA A 85 -0.99 3.23 -26.12
N VAL A 86 -0.19 3.85 -25.24
CA VAL A 86 0.93 4.73 -25.64
C VAL A 86 2.01 3.93 -26.37
N ALA A 87 2.40 2.76 -25.86
CA ALA A 87 3.35 1.87 -26.52
C ALA A 87 2.84 1.38 -27.88
N LEU A 88 1.53 1.08 -27.99
CA LEU A 88 0.92 0.73 -29.26
C LEU A 88 1.01 1.91 -30.27
N LEU A 89 0.64 3.11 -29.86
CA LEU A 89 0.67 4.31 -30.71
C LEU A 89 2.10 4.65 -31.16
N ARG A 90 3.11 4.40 -30.35
CA ARG A 90 4.52 4.58 -30.68
C ARG A 90 4.97 3.72 -31.88
N THR A 91 4.30 2.64 -32.21
CA THR A 91 4.67 1.82 -33.38
C THR A 91 4.50 2.55 -34.72
N TRP A 92 3.74 3.63 -34.76
CA TRP A 92 3.56 4.47 -35.99
C TRP A 92 3.57 5.97 -35.72
N ARG A 93 3.80 6.39 -34.48
CA ARG A 93 3.97 7.81 -34.10
C ARG A 93 5.32 8.02 -33.44
N GLU A 94 5.89 9.17 -33.62
CA GLU A 94 7.11 9.56 -32.93
C GLU A 94 6.76 10.06 -31.54
N LEU A 95 6.75 9.15 -30.55
CA LEU A 95 6.53 9.47 -29.16
C LEU A 95 7.84 9.27 -28.39
N PRO A 96 8.45 10.34 -27.82
CA PRO A 96 9.63 10.21 -26.98
C PRO A 96 9.23 9.62 -25.63
N LEU A 97 9.65 8.40 -25.36
CA LEU A 97 9.37 7.68 -24.11
C LEU A 97 10.62 7.42 -23.27
N ASP A 98 11.73 8.07 -23.61
CA ASP A 98 12.94 7.95 -22.82
C ASP A 98 12.69 8.57 -21.43
N ASP A 99 12.95 7.79 -20.37
CA ASP A 99 12.71 8.17 -18.98
C ASP A 99 11.24 8.52 -18.63
N VAL A 100 10.27 8.09 -19.43
CA VAL A 100 8.85 8.29 -19.21
C VAL A 100 8.19 6.96 -18.81
N ALA A 101 7.30 7.00 -17.83
CA ALA A 101 6.39 5.89 -17.51
C ALA A 101 4.94 6.38 -17.51
N CYS A 102 4.04 5.50 -17.91
CA CYS A 102 2.60 5.78 -17.96
C CYS A 102 1.86 4.84 -17.01
N ILE A 103 0.98 5.38 -16.17
CA ILE A 103 0.08 4.61 -15.30
C ILE A 103 -1.33 5.15 -15.50
N GLY A 104 -2.32 4.28 -15.68
CA GLY A 104 -3.72 4.69 -15.75
C GLY A 104 -4.61 3.62 -16.35
N GLU A 105 -5.86 3.60 -15.92
CA GLU A 105 -6.92 2.81 -16.54
C GLU A 105 -7.56 3.61 -17.69
N LEU A 106 -7.88 2.97 -18.79
CA LEU A 106 -8.60 3.61 -19.90
C LEU A 106 -10.09 3.29 -19.86
N ALA A 107 -10.88 4.32 -19.91
CA ALA A 107 -12.30 4.22 -20.20
C ALA A 107 -12.51 4.00 -21.71
N LEU A 108 -13.65 3.46 -22.10
CA LEU A 108 -13.94 3.14 -23.51
C LEU A 108 -13.99 4.38 -24.41
N ASP A 109 -14.29 5.54 -23.85
CA ASP A 109 -14.31 6.84 -24.55
C ASP A 109 -12.91 7.48 -24.72
N GLY A 110 -11.87 6.84 -24.16
CA GLY A 110 -10.50 7.35 -24.18
C GLY A 110 -10.14 8.21 -22.97
N GLY A 111 -11.04 8.37 -22.00
CA GLY A 111 -10.74 8.99 -20.72
C GLY A 111 -9.73 8.17 -19.90
N VAL A 112 -8.92 8.84 -19.10
CA VAL A 112 -7.96 8.21 -18.18
C VAL A 112 -8.52 8.28 -16.76
N ARG A 113 -8.67 7.11 -16.13
CA ARG A 113 -9.24 6.96 -14.79
C ARG A 113 -8.19 6.66 -13.75
N GLY A 114 -8.45 7.11 -12.52
CA GLY A 114 -7.61 6.85 -11.36
C GLY A 114 -7.42 5.37 -11.08
N VAL A 115 -6.23 5.00 -10.60
CA VAL A 115 -5.88 3.65 -10.20
C VAL A 115 -5.37 3.62 -8.76
N ILE A 116 -5.50 2.46 -8.13
CA ILE A 116 -5.07 2.23 -6.75
C ILE A 116 -3.56 1.97 -6.73
N GLY A 117 -2.85 2.54 -5.74
CA GLY A 117 -1.45 2.23 -5.49
C GLY A 117 -0.46 3.03 -6.36
N VAL A 118 -0.84 4.22 -6.83
CA VAL A 118 0.05 5.04 -7.66
C VAL A 118 1.27 5.52 -6.88
N LEU A 119 1.13 5.89 -5.60
CA LEU A 119 2.26 6.36 -4.79
C LEU A 119 3.40 5.34 -4.67
N PRO A 120 3.19 4.08 -4.25
CA PRO A 120 4.27 3.08 -4.24
C PRO A 120 4.81 2.78 -5.64
N MET A 121 3.99 2.85 -6.69
CA MET A 121 4.46 2.73 -8.08
C MET A 121 5.41 3.88 -8.43
N ALA A 122 5.03 5.13 -8.17
CA ALA A 122 5.84 6.31 -8.43
C ALA A 122 7.18 6.26 -7.69
N ARG A 123 7.16 5.94 -6.37
CA ARG A 123 8.40 5.77 -5.58
C ARG A 123 9.37 4.77 -6.22
N ARG A 124 8.85 3.68 -6.71
CA ARG A 124 9.69 2.65 -7.32
C ARG A 124 10.19 3.04 -8.70
N LEU A 125 9.39 3.76 -9.49
CA LEU A 125 9.79 4.31 -10.78
C LEU A 125 10.93 5.32 -10.61
N ALA A 126 10.81 6.25 -9.69
CA ALA A 126 11.87 7.19 -9.34
C ALA A 126 13.17 6.47 -8.95
N ALA A 127 13.07 5.44 -8.08
CA ALA A 127 14.21 4.62 -7.67
C ALA A 127 14.88 3.84 -8.81
N SER A 128 14.23 3.72 -9.99
CA SER A 128 14.78 3.08 -11.19
C SER A 128 15.26 4.07 -12.23
N GLY A 129 15.32 5.34 -11.88
CA GLY A 129 15.80 6.39 -12.79
C GLY A 129 14.75 6.95 -13.74
N ILE A 130 13.47 6.57 -13.62
CA ILE A 130 12.39 7.22 -14.38
C ILE A 130 12.16 8.61 -13.81
N ARG A 131 12.23 9.62 -14.66
CA ARG A 131 12.13 11.03 -14.25
C ARG A 131 10.76 11.64 -14.53
N ARG A 132 10.02 11.11 -15.50
CA ARG A 132 8.70 11.63 -15.88
C ARG A 132 7.64 10.57 -15.78
N LEU A 133 6.52 10.94 -15.15
CA LEU A 133 5.42 10.03 -14.90
C LEU A 133 4.11 10.63 -15.39
N ILE A 134 3.47 9.98 -16.35
CA ILE A 134 2.14 10.34 -16.84
C ILE A 134 1.11 9.52 -16.08
N VAL A 135 0.23 10.20 -15.37
CA VAL A 135 -0.77 9.57 -14.49
C VAL A 135 -2.14 10.19 -14.68
N PRO A 136 -3.22 9.53 -14.25
CA PRO A 136 -4.54 10.16 -14.16
C PRO A 136 -4.49 11.43 -13.30
N GLY A 137 -5.22 12.48 -13.70
CA GLY A 137 -5.31 13.71 -12.93
C GLY A 137 -5.67 13.49 -11.45
N GLU A 138 -6.56 12.52 -11.17
CA GLU A 138 -6.97 12.12 -9.81
C GLU A 138 -5.80 11.62 -8.94
N ASN A 139 -4.79 11.00 -9.55
CA ASN A 139 -3.63 10.45 -8.83
C ASN A 139 -2.41 11.38 -8.85
N ALA A 140 -2.47 12.48 -9.58
CA ALA A 140 -1.30 13.32 -9.82
C ALA A 140 -0.73 13.92 -8.51
N ALA A 141 -1.59 14.36 -7.60
CA ALA A 141 -1.17 14.93 -6.32
C ALA A 141 -0.45 13.91 -5.41
N GLU A 142 -0.90 12.64 -5.38
CA GLU A 142 -0.21 11.59 -4.61
C GLU A 142 1.12 11.19 -5.25
N ALA A 143 1.18 11.12 -6.57
CA ALA A 143 2.41 10.79 -7.30
C ALA A 143 3.46 11.89 -7.15
N ALA A 144 3.04 13.15 -7.13
CA ALA A 144 3.91 14.32 -7.01
C ALA A 144 4.63 14.41 -5.64
N LEU A 145 4.21 13.65 -4.63
CA LEU A 145 4.92 13.53 -3.34
C LEU A 145 6.30 12.85 -3.48
N VAL A 146 6.57 12.21 -4.62
CA VAL A 146 7.84 11.52 -4.85
C VAL A 146 8.86 12.50 -5.43
N GLU A 147 9.87 12.84 -4.65
CA GLU A 147 10.93 13.74 -5.06
C GLU A 147 11.69 13.22 -6.29
N GLY A 148 12.14 14.15 -7.14
CA GLY A 148 12.94 13.84 -8.32
C GLY A 148 12.16 13.28 -9.51
N THR A 149 10.81 13.30 -9.45
CA THR A 149 9.93 12.85 -10.53
C THR A 149 9.02 13.98 -10.98
N GLU A 150 9.01 14.27 -12.28
CA GLU A 150 8.04 15.16 -12.91
C GLU A 150 6.74 14.41 -13.16
N VAL A 151 5.67 14.84 -12.52
CA VAL A 151 4.36 14.19 -12.63
C VAL A 151 3.45 15.02 -13.51
N ILE A 152 2.96 14.41 -14.59
CA ILE A 152 2.02 15.00 -15.53
C ILE A 152 0.67 14.33 -15.36
N GLY A 153 -0.30 15.11 -14.88
CA GLY A 153 -1.69 14.65 -14.76
C GLY A 153 -2.41 14.77 -16.11
N VAL A 154 -3.07 13.70 -16.54
CA VAL A 154 -3.84 13.67 -17.80
C VAL A 154 -5.25 13.17 -17.57
N GLU A 155 -6.21 13.68 -18.36
CA GLU A 155 -7.63 13.30 -18.28
C GLU A 155 -8.03 12.34 -19.42
N SER A 156 -7.23 12.27 -20.51
CA SER A 156 -7.53 11.40 -21.64
C SER A 156 -6.28 10.94 -22.36
N LEU A 157 -6.41 9.83 -23.10
CA LEU A 157 -5.36 9.31 -23.99
C LEU A 157 -4.95 10.36 -25.05
N ALA A 158 -5.92 11.11 -25.56
CA ALA A 158 -5.65 12.16 -26.56
C ALA A 158 -4.73 13.26 -25.99
N VAL A 159 -4.97 13.69 -24.74
CA VAL A 159 -4.14 14.68 -24.05
C VAL A 159 -2.75 14.11 -23.75
N ALA A 160 -2.66 12.87 -23.30
CA ALA A 160 -1.38 12.20 -23.04
C ALA A 160 -0.51 12.12 -24.30
N VAL A 161 -1.10 11.74 -25.43
CA VAL A 161 -0.39 11.66 -26.72
C VAL A 161 -0.02 13.06 -27.22
N ALA A 162 -0.92 14.04 -27.12
CA ALA A 162 -0.63 15.42 -27.54
C ALA A 162 0.54 16.03 -26.73
N TYR A 163 0.61 15.73 -25.42
CA TYR A 163 1.74 16.12 -24.58
C TYR A 163 3.05 15.45 -25.02
N LEU A 164 3.02 14.13 -25.25
CA LEU A 164 4.20 13.38 -25.71
C LEU A 164 4.70 13.84 -27.10
N GLU A 165 3.80 14.26 -28.00
CA GLU A 165 4.14 14.84 -29.31
C GLU A 165 4.60 16.30 -29.21
N GLY A 166 4.59 16.91 -28.02
CA GLY A 166 4.94 18.32 -27.84
C GLY A 166 3.91 19.31 -28.41
N ARG A 167 2.69 18.85 -28.73
CA ARG A 167 1.59 19.69 -29.24
C ARG A 167 0.84 20.45 -28.12
N VAL A 168 0.91 19.94 -26.91
CA VAL A 168 0.35 20.54 -25.70
C VAL A 168 1.43 20.59 -24.66
N ASP A 169 1.59 21.73 -24.00
CA ASP A 169 2.46 21.87 -22.85
C ASP A 169 1.62 21.70 -21.56
N LEU A 170 1.99 20.74 -20.73
CA LEU A 170 1.39 20.49 -19.43
C LEU A 170 2.42 20.73 -18.33
N ALA A 171 2.12 21.64 -17.43
CA ALA A 171 2.99 21.88 -16.29
C ALA A 171 3.00 20.65 -15.33
N PRO A 172 4.17 20.26 -14.84
CA PRO A 172 4.25 19.25 -13.80
C PRO A 172 3.43 19.64 -12.58
N VAL A 173 2.75 18.65 -11.99
CA VAL A 173 1.94 18.87 -10.79
C VAL A 173 2.86 19.09 -9.59
N ALA A 174 2.68 20.21 -8.88
CA ALA A 174 3.45 20.51 -7.69
C ALA A 174 3.10 19.55 -6.55
N ALA A 175 4.11 19.10 -5.82
CA ALA A 175 3.90 18.30 -4.63
C ALA A 175 3.12 19.11 -3.58
N PRO A 176 2.05 18.57 -3.00
CA PRO A 176 1.38 19.23 -1.89
C PRO A 176 2.31 19.28 -0.66
N PRO A 177 2.26 20.36 0.14
CA PRO A 177 3.14 20.52 1.28
C PRO A 177 2.89 19.43 2.33
N MET A 178 3.97 18.88 2.88
CA MET A 178 3.89 17.91 3.97
C MET A 178 3.53 18.61 5.29
N GLY A 179 2.73 17.97 6.13
CA GLY A 179 2.39 18.45 7.46
C GLY A 179 1.13 19.34 7.54
N GLU A 180 0.61 19.83 6.43
CA GLU A 180 -0.64 20.60 6.41
C GLU A 180 -1.86 19.66 6.54
N VAL A 181 -2.13 19.23 7.74
CA VAL A 181 -3.40 18.54 8.00
C VAL A 181 -4.00 19.02 9.31
N GLY A 182 -5.24 19.45 9.14
CA GLY A 182 -6.09 20.04 10.14
C GLY A 182 -6.11 19.34 11.51
N ALA A 183 -6.71 20.05 12.44
CA ALA A 183 -6.77 19.79 13.86
C ALA A 183 -6.76 18.31 14.24
N SER A 184 -5.85 17.97 15.13
CA SER A 184 -5.77 16.66 15.76
C SER A 184 -7.10 16.28 16.39
N GLY A 185 -7.82 15.34 15.81
CA GLY A 185 -8.94 14.67 16.49
C GLY A 185 -8.49 13.73 17.62
N GLY A 186 -7.27 13.90 18.14
CA GLY A 186 -6.74 13.12 19.25
C GLY A 186 -7.31 13.60 20.58
N VAL A 187 -7.58 12.66 21.47
CA VAL A 187 -7.91 12.99 22.87
C VAL A 187 -6.64 13.43 23.56
N ASP A 188 -6.60 14.64 24.09
CA ASP A 188 -5.49 15.09 24.93
C ASP A 188 -5.46 14.25 26.22
N LEU A 189 -4.28 13.76 26.59
CA LEU A 189 -4.07 13.01 27.82
C LEU A 189 -4.45 13.84 29.07
N ALA A 190 -4.30 15.17 29.00
CA ALA A 190 -4.72 16.09 30.06
C ALA A 190 -6.24 16.09 30.27
N ALA A 191 -7.02 15.89 29.22
CA ALA A 191 -8.49 15.83 29.31
C ALA A 191 -8.99 14.55 30.02
N ILE A 192 -8.17 13.52 30.14
CA ILE A 192 -8.52 12.30 30.84
C ILE A 192 -8.36 12.53 32.34
N ARG A 193 -9.46 12.48 33.09
CA ARG A 193 -9.42 12.62 34.54
C ARG A 193 -9.03 11.32 35.23
N SER A 194 -8.34 11.43 36.36
CA SER A 194 -7.86 10.28 37.13
C SER A 194 -6.91 9.36 36.31
N GLN A 195 -6.84 8.06 36.61
CA GLN A 195 -6.05 7.06 35.84
C GLN A 195 -4.53 7.33 35.83
N ALA A 196 -3.95 7.85 36.92
CA ALA A 196 -2.55 8.24 36.98
C ALA A 196 -1.56 7.13 36.53
N LEU A 197 -1.81 5.87 36.97
CA LEU A 197 -0.98 4.73 36.58
C LEU A 197 -1.05 4.46 35.07
N ALA A 198 -2.27 4.47 34.50
CA ALA A 198 -2.46 4.23 33.08
C ALA A 198 -1.84 5.36 32.22
N LYS A 199 -1.97 6.63 32.64
CA LYS A 199 -1.31 7.76 31.98
C LYS A 199 0.20 7.58 31.96
N ARG A 200 0.79 7.25 33.11
CA ARG A 200 2.23 7.01 33.21
C ARG A 200 2.70 5.85 32.33
N ALA A 201 1.90 4.78 32.25
CA ALA A 201 2.19 3.66 31.35
C ALA A 201 2.12 4.08 29.87
N LEU A 202 1.18 4.96 29.49
CA LEU A 202 1.09 5.51 28.15
C LEU A 202 2.30 6.38 27.79
N GLU A 203 2.74 7.25 28.70
CA GLU A 203 3.94 8.09 28.49
C GLU A 203 5.20 7.22 28.26
N ILE A 204 5.38 6.18 29.08
CA ILE A 204 6.51 5.24 28.93
C ILE A 204 6.39 4.48 27.61
N ALA A 205 5.19 4.01 27.27
CA ALA A 205 4.96 3.28 26.02
C ALA A 205 5.20 4.17 24.79
N ALA A 206 4.76 5.44 24.84
CA ALA A 206 5.00 6.39 23.76
C ALA A 206 6.49 6.69 23.59
N ALA A 207 7.20 7.00 24.68
CA ALA A 207 8.61 7.34 24.65
C ALA A 207 9.51 6.18 24.20
N GLY A 208 9.18 4.95 24.63
CA GLY A 208 9.96 3.75 24.30
C GLY A 208 9.43 2.98 23.09
N ARG A 209 8.39 3.45 22.41
CA ARG A 209 7.68 2.69 21.36
C ARG A 209 7.29 1.27 21.85
N HIS A 210 6.87 1.18 23.13
CA HIS A 210 6.50 -0.10 23.75
C HIS A 210 5.05 -0.45 23.49
N ASN A 211 4.80 -1.74 23.43
CA ASN A 211 3.46 -2.26 23.37
C ASN A 211 2.77 -2.18 24.74
N LEU A 212 1.49 -1.90 24.74
CA LEU A 212 0.71 -1.75 25.94
C LEU A 212 -0.54 -2.63 25.89
N LEU A 213 -0.72 -3.51 26.90
CA LEU A 213 -1.93 -4.27 27.08
C LEU A 213 -2.77 -3.63 28.19
N MET A 214 -3.99 -3.23 27.87
CA MET A 214 -4.95 -2.67 28.82
C MET A 214 -6.07 -3.65 29.09
N LEU A 215 -6.19 -4.09 30.35
CA LEU A 215 -7.24 -4.97 30.85
C LEU A 215 -8.16 -4.20 31.80
N GLY A 216 -9.46 -4.47 31.74
CA GLY A 216 -10.44 -3.84 32.61
C GLY A 216 -11.87 -3.99 32.12
N PRO A 217 -12.87 -3.66 32.94
CA PRO A 217 -14.28 -3.78 32.60
C PRO A 217 -14.67 -2.81 31.44
N PRO A 218 -15.80 -3.05 30.78
CA PRO A 218 -16.41 -2.08 29.89
C PRO A 218 -16.59 -0.72 30.61
N GLY A 219 -16.40 0.40 29.90
CA GLY A 219 -16.52 1.74 30.49
C GLY A 219 -15.28 2.24 31.24
N ALA A 220 -14.23 1.44 31.47
CA ALA A 220 -13.01 1.86 32.17
C ALA A 220 -12.12 2.86 31.38
N GLY A 221 -12.58 3.40 30.26
CA GLY A 221 -11.84 4.40 29.49
C GLY A 221 -10.70 3.89 28.61
N LYS A 222 -10.54 2.56 28.43
CA LYS A 222 -9.44 1.97 27.65
C LYS A 222 -9.32 2.54 26.22
N THR A 223 -10.43 2.68 25.53
CA THR A 223 -10.45 3.23 24.16
C THR A 223 -10.04 4.70 24.12
N MET A 224 -10.43 5.48 25.14
CA MET A 224 -10.05 6.89 25.26
C MET A 224 -8.55 7.02 25.54
N LEU A 225 -8.01 6.22 26.45
CA LEU A 225 -6.57 6.13 26.73
C LEU A 225 -5.77 5.76 25.47
N ALA A 226 -6.26 4.80 24.71
CA ALA A 226 -5.60 4.38 23.48
C ALA A 226 -5.60 5.47 22.39
N ARG A 227 -6.68 6.24 22.26
CA ARG A 227 -6.71 7.40 21.35
C ARG A 227 -5.75 8.49 21.81
N ALA A 228 -5.62 8.69 23.11
CA ALA A 228 -4.65 9.63 23.68
C ALA A 228 -3.20 9.22 23.39
N LEU A 229 -2.90 7.91 23.37
CA LEU A 229 -1.57 7.41 23.02
C LEU A 229 -1.11 7.87 21.63
N ALA A 230 -2.00 7.86 20.63
CA ALA A 230 -1.68 8.34 19.29
C ALA A 230 -1.27 9.83 19.27
N GLY A 231 -1.84 10.63 20.18
CA GLY A 231 -1.49 12.05 20.35
C GLY A 231 -0.19 12.29 21.12
N LEU A 232 0.36 11.28 21.78
CA LEU A 232 1.64 11.36 22.50
C LEU A 232 2.84 10.99 21.63
N LEU A 233 2.61 10.33 20.51
CA LEU A 233 3.68 9.93 19.61
C LEU A 233 4.23 11.15 18.85
N PRO A 234 5.55 11.20 18.59
CA PRO A 234 6.11 12.22 17.72
C PRO A 234 5.54 12.11 16.32
N ASP A 235 5.53 13.23 15.60
CA ASP A 235 5.20 13.23 14.19
C ASP A 235 6.18 12.34 13.42
N LEU A 236 5.69 11.75 12.33
CA LEU A 236 6.49 10.94 11.41
C LEU A 236 7.47 11.83 10.65
N ASP A 237 8.63 11.32 10.32
CA ASP A 237 9.44 11.97 9.32
C ASP A 237 8.81 11.81 7.90
N ALA A 238 9.36 12.52 6.92
CA ALA A 238 8.80 12.53 5.57
C ALA A 238 8.79 11.13 4.92
N ASP A 239 9.84 10.34 5.13
CA ASP A 239 9.96 8.99 4.57
C ASP A 239 8.97 8.01 5.24
N GLU A 240 8.86 8.06 6.57
CA GLU A 240 7.88 7.30 7.35
C GLU A 240 6.43 7.65 6.89
N ALA A 241 6.16 8.95 6.70
CA ALA A 241 4.85 9.41 6.25
C ALA A 241 4.50 8.91 4.85
N LEU A 242 5.47 8.92 3.91
CA LEU A 242 5.31 8.38 2.56
C LEU A 242 5.16 6.85 2.55
N GLU A 243 5.82 6.14 3.47
CA GLU A 243 5.62 4.69 3.62
C GLU A 243 4.19 4.38 4.06
N VAL A 244 3.71 5.07 5.09
CA VAL A 244 2.32 4.97 5.54
C VAL A 244 1.35 5.34 4.41
N ALA A 245 1.56 6.47 3.73
CA ALA A 245 0.72 6.89 2.61
C ALA A 245 0.68 5.83 1.49
N SER A 246 1.81 5.17 1.22
CA SER A 246 1.88 4.07 0.25
C SER A 246 0.97 2.90 0.62
N LEU A 247 0.88 2.56 1.92
CA LEU A 247 -0.05 1.53 2.41
C LEU A 247 -1.52 1.93 2.20
N TYR A 248 -1.85 3.19 2.47
CA TYR A 248 -3.19 3.71 2.25
C TYR A 248 -3.53 3.81 0.76
N SER A 249 -2.57 4.20 -0.09
CA SER A 249 -2.69 4.19 -1.55
C SER A 249 -3.01 2.77 -2.07
N LEU A 250 -2.28 1.74 -1.62
CA LEU A 250 -2.54 0.33 -1.97
C LEU A 250 -3.92 -0.18 -1.57
N ARG A 251 -4.55 0.45 -0.58
CA ARG A 251 -5.92 0.12 -0.15
C ARG A 251 -6.97 0.99 -0.83
N GLY A 252 -6.59 1.96 -1.66
CA GLY A 252 -7.50 2.96 -2.21
C GLY A 252 -8.16 3.82 -1.13
N ARG A 253 -7.44 4.09 -0.03
CA ARG A 253 -7.97 4.75 1.18
C ARG A 253 -7.24 6.03 1.54
N LEU A 254 -6.65 6.71 0.56
CA LEU A 254 -6.02 8.02 0.78
C LEU A 254 -7.02 9.11 1.22
N SER A 255 -8.31 8.93 0.92
CA SER A 255 -9.37 9.79 1.45
C SER A 255 -9.52 9.69 2.98
N ASP A 256 -9.19 8.56 3.56
CA ASP A 256 -9.27 8.35 5.02
C ASP A 256 -8.12 9.05 5.77
N ARG A 257 -7.00 9.26 5.08
CA ARG A 257 -5.81 9.88 5.61
C ARG A 257 -5.05 10.58 4.48
N PRO A 258 -4.89 11.91 4.51
CA PRO A 258 -4.09 12.62 3.53
C PRO A 258 -2.67 12.06 3.44
N ALA A 259 -2.17 11.93 2.21
CA ALA A 259 -0.82 11.42 1.96
C ALA A 259 0.28 12.33 2.58
N THR A 260 -0.04 13.61 2.78
CA THR A 260 0.84 14.61 3.39
C THR A 260 0.85 14.61 4.91
N SER A 261 0.05 13.75 5.56
CA SER A 261 -0.06 13.74 7.01
C SER A 261 1.21 13.18 7.67
N LEU A 262 1.85 13.97 8.51
CA LEU A 262 2.97 13.55 9.37
C LEU A 262 2.51 12.88 10.67
N ARG A 263 1.22 12.86 10.96
CA ARG A 263 0.75 12.27 12.20
C ARG A 263 0.73 10.74 12.13
N PRO A 264 1.12 10.07 13.23
CA PRO A 264 1.01 8.63 13.33
C PRO A 264 -0.44 8.15 13.12
N PRO A 265 -0.69 7.12 12.28
CA PRO A 265 -2.03 6.60 12.07
C PRO A 265 -2.57 5.88 13.31
N PHE A 266 -3.83 6.12 13.65
CA PHE A 266 -4.56 5.37 14.68
C PHE A 266 -5.59 4.46 14.02
N ARG A 267 -5.52 3.16 14.31
CA ARG A 267 -6.48 2.17 13.77
C ARG A 267 -7.18 1.45 14.91
N ALA A 268 -8.48 1.36 14.83
CA ALA A 268 -9.34 0.65 15.79
C ALA A 268 -10.27 -0.32 15.05
N PRO A 269 -9.75 -1.44 14.53
CA PRO A 269 -10.56 -2.39 13.77
C PRO A 269 -11.68 -2.96 14.64
N HIS A 270 -12.82 -3.22 14.02
CA HIS A 270 -13.95 -3.85 14.71
C HIS A 270 -13.57 -5.27 15.15
N HIS A 271 -14.13 -5.73 16.27
CA HIS A 271 -13.83 -7.06 16.83
C HIS A 271 -14.21 -8.24 15.91
N SER A 272 -15.06 -8.01 14.89
CA SER A 272 -15.44 -8.99 13.87
C SER A 272 -14.56 -8.96 12.63
N VAL A 273 -13.47 -8.17 12.62
CA VAL A 273 -12.55 -8.14 11.49
C VAL A 273 -11.97 -9.54 11.23
N SER A 274 -11.98 -9.98 9.97
CA SER A 274 -11.42 -11.28 9.60
C SER A 274 -9.89 -11.28 9.79
N ARG A 275 -9.29 -12.46 9.91
CA ARG A 275 -7.84 -12.60 9.99
C ARG A 275 -7.14 -11.93 8.80
N ALA A 276 -7.66 -12.13 7.59
CA ALA A 276 -7.14 -11.50 6.38
C ALA A 276 -7.30 -9.96 6.42
N GLY A 277 -8.42 -9.45 6.92
CA GLY A 277 -8.61 -8.01 7.11
C GLY A 277 -7.66 -7.42 8.15
N LEU A 278 -7.29 -8.18 9.19
CA LEU A 278 -6.39 -7.71 10.25
C LEU A 278 -4.92 -7.71 9.81
N ILE A 279 -4.44 -8.82 9.25
CA ILE A 279 -3.01 -9.02 8.92
C ILE A 279 -2.72 -8.58 7.49
N GLY A 280 -3.69 -8.70 6.63
CA GLY A 280 -3.55 -8.59 5.19
C GLY A 280 -3.63 -9.96 4.52
N GLY A 281 -3.77 -9.96 3.23
CA GLY A 281 -3.92 -11.15 2.37
C GLY A 281 -4.75 -10.82 1.14
N GLY A 282 -5.03 -11.82 0.36
CA GLY A 282 -5.81 -11.74 -0.88
C GLY A 282 -5.35 -12.78 -1.88
N ALA A 283 -6.22 -13.16 -2.80
CA ALA A 283 -5.81 -13.93 -3.98
C ALA A 283 -5.31 -12.94 -5.03
N GLY A 284 -4.04 -13.01 -5.39
CA GLY A 284 -3.39 -12.08 -6.33
C GLY A 284 -2.56 -11.00 -5.62
N ILE A 285 -2.89 -9.73 -5.76
CA ILE A 285 -2.17 -8.65 -5.05
C ILE A 285 -2.50 -8.73 -3.56
N VAL A 286 -1.46 -8.96 -2.74
CA VAL A 286 -1.60 -8.97 -1.27
C VAL A 286 -1.98 -7.58 -0.79
N GLN A 287 -3.16 -7.47 -0.19
CA GLN A 287 -3.65 -6.21 0.39
C GLN A 287 -3.13 -6.04 1.82
N PRO A 288 -2.61 -4.85 2.18
CA PRO A 288 -2.21 -4.57 3.56
C PRO A 288 -3.42 -4.63 4.50
N GLY A 289 -3.25 -5.25 5.67
CA GLY A 289 -4.30 -5.33 6.71
C GLY A 289 -4.31 -4.12 7.64
N GLU A 290 -5.24 -4.11 8.60
CA GLU A 290 -5.37 -3.03 9.58
C GLU A 290 -4.09 -2.85 10.44
N VAL A 291 -3.36 -3.94 10.70
CA VAL A 291 -2.07 -3.88 11.42
C VAL A 291 -1.03 -3.15 10.58
N SER A 292 -0.95 -3.46 9.28
CA SER A 292 -0.02 -2.76 8.36
C SER A 292 -0.36 -1.28 8.23
N LEU A 293 -1.66 -0.94 8.15
CA LEU A 293 -2.13 0.45 8.08
C LEU A 293 -1.88 1.25 9.37
N ALA A 294 -1.59 0.57 10.48
CA ALA A 294 -1.24 1.18 11.75
C ALA A 294 0.27 1.39 11.94
N GLN A 295 1.13 0.87 11.06
CA GLN A 295 2.59 1.07 11.15
C GLN A 295 2.98 2.45 10.63
N PRO A 296 4.03 3.08 11.17
CA PRO A 296 4.93 2.70 12.29
C PRO A 296 4.39 3.04 13.68
N SER A 297 3.11 3.30 13.83
CA SER A 297 2.49 3.74 15.07
C SER A 297 1.47 2.74 15.68
N VAL A 298 0.58 3.23 16.52
CA VAL A 298 -0.26 2.43 17.40
C VAL A 298 -1.40 1.72 16.66
N GLY A 299 -1.31 0.41 16.54
CA GLY A 299 -2.46 -0.43 16.23
C GLY A 299 -3.21 -0.81 17.51
N LEU A 300 -4.44 -0.34 17.68
CA LEU A 300 -5.32 -0.81 18.73
C LEU A 300 -6.12 -2.02 18.23
N SER A 301 -5.64 -3.23 18.47
CA SER A 301 -6.52 -4.39 18.30
C SER A 301 -7.46 -4.46 19.51
N HIS A 302 -8.74 -4.18 19.30
CA HIS A 302 -9.79 -4.55 20.23
C HIS A 302 -9.94 -6.06 20.19
N MET A 303 -9.04 -6.80 20.82
CA MET A 303 -9.42 -8.11 21.29
C MET A 303 -10.43 -7.90 22.41
N ARG A 304 -11.71 -8.02 22.11
CA ARG A 304 -12.66 -8.47 23.12
C ARG A 304 -12.21 -9.87 23.51
N LEU A 305 -11.36 -9.99 24.50
CA LEU A 305 -11.38 -11.10 25.40
C LEU A 305 -12.70 -10.99 26.23
N GLY A 306 -13.81 -11.09 25.54
CA GLY A 306 -15.00 -11.71 26.08
C GLY A 306 -14.75 -13.21 26.09
N ALA A 307 -13.64 -13.63 26.65
CA ALA A 307 -13.51 -14.95 27.19
C ALA A 307 -14.52 -14.99 28.32
N GLN A 308 -15.68 -15.51 28.00
CA GLN A 308 -16.54 -16.09 29.01
C GLN A 308 -15.61 -17.01 29.83
N ARG A 309 -15.57 -16.84 31.14
CA ARG A 309 -14.84 -17.74 32.06
C ARG A 309 -15.13 -19.24 31.82
N ARG A 310 -16.12 -19.57 30.99
CA ARG A 310 -16.47 -20.91 30.56
C ARG A 310 -15.47 -21.51 29.54
N ASP A 311 -14.90 -20.73 28.64
CA ASP A 311 -14.00 -21.28 27.63
C ASP A 311 -12.58 -21.55 28.15
N LEU A 312 -12.15 -20.84 29.19
CA LEU A 312 -10.88 -21.13 29.87
C LEU A 312 -10.89 -22.41 30.68
N ARG A 313 -12.10 -22.90 31.11
CA ARG A 313 -12.22 -24.19 31.81
C ARG A 313 -12.39 -25.40 30.89
N ALA A 314 -12.80 -25.18 29.62
CA ALA A 314 -13.00 -26.26 28.68
C ALA A 314 -11.69 -26.79 28.04
N HIS A 315 -10.61 -26.01 28.11
CA HIS A 315 -9.31 -26.43 27.56
C HIS A 315 -8.40 -27.21 28.55
N HIS A 316 -8.87 -27.48 29.79
CA HIS A 316 -8.08 -28.25 30.75
C HIS A 316 -8.33 -29.77 30.77
N HIS A 317 -9.20 -30.28 29.87
CA HIS A 317 -9.51 -31.71 29.81
C HIS A 317 -9.47 -32.30 28.39
N GLY A 318 -8.40 -31.99 27.61
CA GLY A 318 -8.08 -32.68 26.37
C GLY A 318 -6.70 -33.35 26.47
N PRO A 319 -6.43 -34.45 25.72
CA PRO A 319 -5.17 -35.19 25.82
C PRO A 319 -3.99 -34.29 25.45
N ARG A 320 -2.91 -34.42 26.23
CA ARG A 320 -1.67 -33.66 26.13
C ARG A 320 -1.04 -33.84 24.74
N HIS A 321 -0.97 -32.77 23.96
CA HIS A 321 -0.07 -32.64 22.81
C HIS A 321 1.21 -31.85 23.19
N PRO A 322 2.36 -32.17 22.58
CA PRO A 322 3.66 -31.79 23.08
C PRO A 322 3.95 -30.28 22.96
N ALA A 323 4.82 -29.81 23.83
CA ALA A 323 5.19 -28.43 24.13
C ALA A 323 5.70 -27.53 23.00
N SER A 324 5.71 -27.97 21.75
CA SER A 324 6.11 -27.16 20.59
C SER A 324 5.04 -26.17 20.12
N ASP A 325 3.76 -26.52 20.31
CA ASP A 325 2.64 -25.72 19.79
C ASP A 325 2.32 -24.47 20.66
N GLU A 326 2.62 -24.52 21.96
CA GLU A 326 2.39 -23.38 22.85
C GLU A 326 3.45 -22.28 22.70
N ALA A 327 4.70 -22.66 22.42
CA ALA A 327 5.78 -21.70 22.15
C ALA A 327 5.55 -20.96 20.82
N GLU A 328 5.07 -21.63 19.78
CA GLU A 328 4.71 -20.98 18.50
C GLU A 328 3.46 -20.11 18.63
N ARG A 329 2.45 -20.52 19.39
CA ARG A 329 1.25 -19.71 19.67
C ARG A 329 1.56 -18.50 20.54
N CYS A 330 2.43 -18.62 21.53
CA CYS A 330 2.91 -17.47 22.32
C CYS A 330 3.78 -16.54 21.46
N THR A 331 4.63 -17.05 20.59
CA THR A 331 5.46 -16.24 19.69
C THR A 331 4.61 -15.54 18.63
N LEU A 332 3.57 -16.19 18.09
CA LEU A 332 2.59 -15.56 17.21
C LEU A 332 1.76 -14.50 17.95
N LEU A 333 1.26 -14.77 19.15
CA LEU A 333 0.56 -13.78 19.97
C LEU A 333 1.48 -12.62 20.39
N GLN A 334 2.73 -12.88 20.73
CA GLN A 334 3.72 -11.83 20.92
C GLN A 334 3.95 -11.00 19.65
N ARG A 335 4.14 -11.59 18.50
CA ARG A 335 4.26 -10.85 17.22
C ARG A 335 2.97 -10.12 16.83
N PHE A 336 1.80 -10.64 17.19
CA PHE A 336 0.49 -10.01 16.94
C PHE A 336 0.13 -8.87 17.87
N LEU A 337 0.55 -8.94 19.11
CA LEU A 337 0.36 -7.86 20.09
C LEU A 337 1.44 -6.78 19.97
N PHE A 338 2.52 -7.04 19.22
CA PHE A 338 3.78 -6.32 19.26
C PHE A 338 4.35 -5.99 17.88
N GLY A 339 3.53 -5.39 17.03
CA GLY A 339 3.98 -4.89 15.73
C GLY A 339 4.60 -3.50 15.84
N PHE A 340 5.85 -3.39 16.29
CA PHE A 340 6.72 -2.28 15.94
C PHE A 340 7.71 -2.76 14.89
N GLY A 341 7.73 -2.05 13.74
CA GLY A 341 8.69 -2.29 12.68
C GLY A 341 10.11 -2.21 13.23
N THR A 342 10.85 -3.29 13.10
CA THR A 342 12.29 -3.24 13.25
C THR A 342 12.86 -2.54 12.02
N HIS A 343 13.50 -1.42 12.22
CA HIS A 343 14.36 -0.80 11.22
C HIS A 343 15.34 -1.85 10.68
N PRO A 344 15.53 -2.01 9.38
CA PRO A 344 16.57 -2.89 8.85
C PRO A 344 17.93 -2.25 9.12
N GLY A 345 18.58 -2.61 10.21
CA GLY A 345 19.93 -2.08 10.50
C GLY A 345 20.48 -2.33 11.90
N HIS A 346 19.68 -2.77 12.85
CA HIS A 346 20.25 -3.13 14.16
C HIS A 346 20.10 -4.64 14.43
N PRO A 347 21.22 -5.35 14.69
CA PRO A 347 21.14 -6.73 15.12
C PRO A 347 20.51 -6.79 16.51
N VAL A 348 19.42 -7.55 16.63
CA VAL A 348 18.81 -7.85 17.92
C VAL A 348 19.80 -8.68 18.71
N SER A 349 20.43 -8.08 19.70
CA SER A 349 21.18 -8.78 20.73
C SER A 349 20.21 -9.73 21.47
N ALA A 350 20.49 -11.02 21.40
CA ALA A 350 19.74 -12.03 22.12
C ALA A 350 19.79 -11.71 23.61
N ALA A 351 18.62 -11.42 24.21
CA ALA A 351 18.47 -11.36 25.66
C ALA A 351 18.80 -12.74 26.23
N GLY A 352 19.80 -12.81 27.09
CA GLY A 352 20.20 -14.00 27.78
C GLY A 352 19.07 -14.58 28.66
N PRO A 353 19.18 -15.84 29.05
CA PRO A 353 18.14 -16.52 29.82
C PRO A 353 17.95 -15.86 31.19
N TRP A 354 16.70 -15.71 31.61
CA TRP A 354 16.32 -15.30 32.96
C TRP A 354 16.96 -16.23 34.00
N PRO A 355 17.48 -15.70 35.12
CA PRO A 355 18.05 -16.54 36.16
C PRO A 355 16.96 -17.44 36.74
N GLY A 356 17.21 -18.73 36.64
CA GLY A 356 16.34 -19.79 37.15
C GLY A 356 16.10 -19.68 38.67
N ARG A 357 14.93 -20.03 39.10
CA ARG A 357 14.61 -20.27 40.51
C ARG A 357 15.56 -21.33 41.09
N GLY A 358 16.17 -21.03 42.23
CA GLY A 358 16.96 -21.99 42.96
C GLY A 358 16.16 -23.22 43.38
N PRO A 359 16.83 -24.33 43.71
CA PRO A 359 16.18 -25.58 44.04
C PRO A 359 15.43 -25.49 45.37
N ALA A 360 14.25 -26.13 45.41
CA ALA A 360 13.49 -26.32 46.65
C ALA A 360 14.27 -27.20 47.62
N PRO A 361 14.16 -26.97 48.95
CA PRO A 361 14.78 -27.87 49.91
C PRO A 361 14.08 -29.23 49.90
N ALA A 362 14.91 -30.25 49.96
CA ALA A 362 14.46 -31.66 50.09
C ALA A 362 13.93 -31.97 51.51
N PRO A 363 13.18 -33.09 51.68
CA PRO A 363 12.30 -33.35 52.85
C PRO A 363 12.99 -33.51 54.19
#